data_8ec3d85e077dfe651cb3f2d04cf8173e
#
_entry.id   8ec3d85e077dfe651cb3f2d04cf8173e
#
_cell.length_a   1.000
_cell.length_b   1.000
_cell.length_c   1.000
_cell.angle_alpha   90.00
_cell.angle_beta   90.00
_cell.angle_gamma   90.00
#
_symmetry.space_group_name_H-M   'P 1'
#
loop_
_entity.id
_entity.type
_entity.pdbx_description
1 polymer ?
#
loop_
_entity_poly.entity_id
_entity_poly.type
_entity_poly.pdbx_seq_one_letter_code
_entity_poly.pdbx_strand_id
1 'polypeptide(L)'
;LPLKVLFIDRDGTIIFEPDDFQVDDLSKVKFVPNVIGTLKELKNEGYELVMVSNQDGLGTESFPEAQFEACQQFMLDTLSSEDVTFKEIFICAHFENDKCDCRKPKTGLLSEFLTHNNIDTSRSYVIGDRDTDLQLAQKINLPGIKIDPKKENAWLEIKKEIMSLDKKSSVNRKTNETEITSTVDLSSDQRIDIKTGIGFYDHMLEQFAKHSGISVEIKCEGDLHIDEHHTVEDVAITLGDALSRALSTKAGIERYGFTLPMDDAKCSVAIDLSGRPFFKFDGEFTRESIGGLPTELIIHFFYTISQHLKANIHIS
;
A
#
# COMPACT_ATOMS: atom_id res chain seq x y z
N LEU A 1 -11.48 7.82 1.75
CA LEU A 1 -10.08 7.38 1.61
C LEU A 1 -9.72 7.36 0.13
N PRO A 2 -8.47 7.65 -0.26
CA PRO A 2 -8.04 7.45 -1.64
C PRO A 2 -8.19 5.98 -2.06
N LEU A 3 -8.49 5.74 -3.34
CA LEU A 3 -8.67 4.39 -3.87
C LEU A 3 -7.31 3.75 -4.15
N LYS A 4 -7.11 2.51 -3.73
CA LYS A 4 -6.03 1.65 -4.22
C LYS A 4 -6.50 0.98 -5.51
N VAL A 5 -5.81 1.22 -6.61
CA VAL A 5 -6.23 0.73 -7.94
C VAL A 5 -5.15 -0.11 -8.58
N LEU A 6 -5.54 -1.27 -9.11
CA LEU A 6 -4.71 -2.05 -10.01
C LEU A 6 -5.22 -1.87 -11.44
N PHE A 7 -4.46 -1.18 -12.27
CA PHE A 7 -4.69 -1.10 -13.71
C PHE A 7 -4.03 -2.32 -14.35
N ILE A 8 -4.84 -3.22 -14.91
CA ILE A 8 -4.38 -4.55 -15.34
C ILE A 8 -4.62 -4.70 -16.82
N ASP A 9 -3.57 -5.07 -17.56
CA ASP A 9 -3.73 -5.49 -18.96
C ASP A 9 -4.45 -6.85 -19.04
N ARG A 10 -5.02 -7.16 -20.20
CA ARG A 10 -5.78 -8.36 -20.44
C ARG A 10 -4.91 -9.48 -20.98
N ASP A 11 -4.43 -9.32 -22.23
CA ASP A 11 -3.70 -10.35 -22.95
C ASP A 11 -2.23 -10.40 -22.52
N GLY A 12 -1.69 -11.59 -22.30
CA GLY A 12 -0.37 -11.75 -21.68
C GLY A 12 -0.32 -11.44 -20.19
N THR A 13 -1.46 -11.09 -19.58
CA THR A 13 -1.53 -10.67 -18.16
C THR A 13 -2.58 -11.45 -17.38
N ILE A 14 -3.86 -11.34 -17.72
CA ILE A 14 -4.95 -12.13 -17.11
C ILE A 14 -5.11 -13.47 -17.83
N ILE A 15 -5.12 -13.41 -19.15
CA ILE A 15 -5.16 -14.58 -20.02
C ILE A 15 -3.91 -14.60 -20.90
N PHE A 16 -3.52 -15.80 -21.36
CA PHE A 16 -2.42 -15.92 -22.31
C PHE A 16 -2.78 -15.23 -23.63
N GLU A 17 -1.79 -14.61 -24.24
CA GLU A 17 -1.90 -14.09 -25.58
C GLU A 17 -1.54 -15.21 -26.58
N PRO A 18 -2.39 -15.48 -27.59
CA PRO A 18 -2.07 -16.42 -28.64
C PRO A 18 -1.08 -15.84 -29.67
N ASP A 19 -0.48 -16.71 -30.48
CA ASP A 19 0.55 -16.33 -31.48
C ASP A 19 0.04 -15.33 -32.54
N ASP A 20 -1.27 -15.31 -32.80
CA ASP A 20 -1.93 -14.38 -33.71
C ASP A 20 -2.41 -13.09 -33.06
N PHE A 21 -2.13 -12.91 -31.76
CA PHE A 21 -2.47 -11.71 -30.96
C PHE A 21 -3.97 -11.40 -30.82
N GLN A 22 -4.86 -12.35 -31.18
CA GLN A 22 -6.30 -12.17 -31.15
C GLN A 22 -6.99 -13.32 -30.38
N VAL A 23 -7.65 -12.97 -29.28
CA VAL A 23 -8.47 -13.91 -28.50
C VAL A 23 -9.91 -13.79 -28.99
N ASP A 24 -10.20 -14.47 -30.11
CA ASP A 24 -11.43 -14.44 -30.88
C ASP A 24 -12.24 -15.74 -30.83
N ASP A 25 -11.73 -16.77 -30.15
CA ASP A 25 -12.36 -18.07 -29.92
C ASP A 25 -12.22 -18.49 -28.47
N LEU A 26 -13.28 -19.10 -27.91
CA LEU A 26 -13.28 -19.55 -26.50
C LEU A 26 -12.16 -20.51 -26.16
N SER A 27 -11.69 -21.32 -27.14
CA SER A 27 -10.57 -22.26 -26.95
C SER A 27 -9.23 -21.54 -26.69
N LYS A 28 -9.12 -20.25 -27.09
CA LYS A 28 -7.96 -19.39 -26.86
C LYS A 28 -7.97 -18.75 -25.47
N VAL A 29 -9.12 -18.73 -24.81
CA VAL A 29 -9.22 -18.15 -23.45
C VAL A 29 -8.58 -19.10 -22.45
N LYS A 30 -7.35 -18.78 -22.05
CA LYS A 30 -6.57 -19.55 -21.07
C LYS A 30 -6.03 -18.60 -20.01
N PHE A 31 -6.45 -18.78 -18.78
CA PHE A 31 -5.98 -17.94 -17.68
C PHE A 31 -4.51 -18.18 -17.36
N VAL A 32 -3.79 -17.10 -17.05
CA VAL A 32 -2.43 -17.19 -16.51
C VAL A 32 -2.49 -17.86 -15.14
N PRO A 33 -1.55 -18.76 -14.81
CA PRO A 33 -1.55 -19.47 -13.53
C PRO A 33 -1.66 -18.53 -12.32
N ASN A 34 -2.47 -18.92 -11.35
CA ASN A 34 -2.70 -18.21 -10.07
C ASN A 34 -3.39 -16.83 -10.18
N VAL A 35 -3.77 -16.34 -11.39
CA VAL A 35 -4.34 -14.99 -11.55
C VAL A 35 -5.63 -14.82 -10.75
N ILE A 36 -6.59 -15.74 -10.85
CA ILE A 36 -7.93 -15.61 -10.24
C ILE A 36 -7.81 -15.52 -8.71
N GLY A 37 -7.09 -16.46 -8.09
CA GLY A 37 -6.88 -16.47 -6.64
C GLY A 37 -6.14 -15.23 -6.15
N THR A 38 -5.13 -14.79 -6.90
CA THR A 38 -4.37 -13.58 -6.57
C THR A 38 -5.22 -12.32 -6.66
N LEU A 39 -6.01 -12.14 -7.72
CA LEU A 39 -6.89 -10.98 -7.86
C LEU A 39 -7.97 -10.96 -6.77
N LYS A 40 -8.53 -12.11 -6.39
CA LYS A 40 -9.47 -12.24 -5.28
C LYS A 40 -8.84 -11.77 -3.96
N GLU A 41 -7.64 -12.24 -3.66
CA GLU A 41 -6.94 -11.83 -2.45
C GLU A 41 -6.61 -10.33 -2.44
N LEU A 42 -6.13 -9.77 -3.55
CA LEU A 42 -5.85 -8.34 -3.67
C LEU A 42 -7.14 -7.49 -3.52
N LYS A 43 -8.27 -7.95 -4.05
CA LYS A 43 -9.58 -7.30 -3.79
C LYS A 43 -9.95 -7.31 -2.30
N ASN A 44 -9.73 -8.42 -1.61
CA ASN A 44 -9.98 -8.51 -0.16
C ASN A 44 -9.10 -7.56 0.65
N GLU A 45 -7.91 -7.21 0.13
CA GLU A 45 -7.03 -6.17 0.68
C GLU A 45 -7.45 -4.74 0.30
N GLY A 46 -8.59 -4.59 -0.38
CA GLY A 46 -9.20 -3.30 -0.70
C GLY A 46 -8.70 -2.68 -2.00
N TYR A 47 -8.11 -3.46 -2.90
CA TYR A 47 -7.78 -2.99 -4.24
C TYR A 47 -9.00 -3.01 -5.16
N GLU A 48 -9.21 -1.91 -5.90
CA GLU A 48 -10.14 -1.83 -7.01
C GLU A 48 -9.43 -2.26 -8.30
N LEU A 49 -10.05 -3.14 -9.09
CA LEU A 49 -9.49 -3.62 -10.34
C LEU A 49 -10.02 -2.80 -11.50
N VAL A 50 -9.14 -2.36 -12.38
CA VAL A 50 -9.46 -1.64 -13.62
C VAL A 50 -8.71 -2.31 -14.76
N MET A 51 -9.45 -2.78 -15.77
CA MET A 51 -8.85 -3.38 -16.96
C MET A 51 -8.48 -2.30 -17.98
N VAL A 52 -7.28 -2.39 -18.57
CA VAL A 52 -6.85 -1.45 -19.62
C VAL A 52 -6.16 -2.24 -20.73
N SER A 53 -6.83 -2.43 -21.85
CA SER A 53 -6.34 -3.30 -22.93
C SER A 53 -6.32 -2.62 -24.30
N ASN A 54 -5.28 -2.90 -25.07
CA ASN A 54 -5.23 -2.59 -26.50
C ASN A 54 -5.68 -3.84 -27.29
N GLN A 55 -6.72 -3.68 -28.10
CA GLN A 55 -7.29 -4.75 -28.95
C GLN A 55 -7.22 -4.31 -30.41
N ASP A 56 -6.05 -4.48 -31.01
CA ASP A 56 -5.74 -4.00 -32.34
C ASP A 56 -6.68 -4.60 -33.39
N GLY A 57 -7.40 -3.71 -34.12
CA GLY A 57 -8.29 -4.12 -35.17
C GLY A 57 -9.63 -4.71 -34.71
N LEU A 58 -10.00 -4.55 -33.44
CA LEU A 58 -11.33 -4.92 -32.93
C LEU A 58 -12.43 -4.23 -33.75
N GLY A 59 -13.42 -5.00 -34.23
CA GLY A 59 -14.48 -4.53 -35.10
C GLY A 59 -14.17 -4.61 -36.59
N THR A 60 -12.99 -5.12 -36.97
CA THR A 60 -12.67 -5.43 -38.39
C THR A 60 -13.08 -6.85 -38.79
N GLU A 61 -12.99 -7.18 -40.08
CA GLU A 61 -13.27 -8.55 -40.57
C GLU A 61 -12.31 -9.58 -39.95
N SER A 62 -11.06 -9.19 -39.66
CA SER A 62 -10.07 -10.10 -39.06
C SER A 62 -10.25 -10.26 -37.55
N PHE A 63 -10.95 -9.35 -36.87
CA PHE A 63 -11.25 -9.43 -35.45
C PHE A 63 -12.66 -8.93 -35.16
N PRO A 64 -13.70 -9.72 -35.47
CA PRO A 64 -15.08 -9.34 -35.29
C PRO A 64 -15.45 -9.10 -33.84
N GLU A 65 -16.21 -8.04 -33.57
CA GLU A 65 -16.61 -7.61 -32.22
C GLU A 65 -17.37 -8.70 -31.46
N ALA A 66 -18.26 -9.43 -32.14
CA ALA A 66 -19.04 -10.52 -31.53
C ALA A 66 -18.18 -11.67 -31.00
N GLN A 67 -17.06 -11.98 -31.66
CA GLN A 67 -16.12 -13.02 -31.23
C GLN A 67 -15.31 -12.55 -30.01
N PHE A 68 -14.84 -11.32 -30.04
CA PHE A 68 -14.18 -10.70 -28.90
C PHE A 68 -15.12 -10.63 -27.68
N GLU A 69 -16.37 -10.16 -27.86
CA GLU A 69 -17.33 -10.04 -26.77
C GLU A 69 -17.65 -11.39 -26.12
N ALA A 70 -17.79 -12.47 -26.92
CA ALA A 70 -18.01 -13.80 -26.39
C ALA A 70 -16.83 -14.27 -25.49
N CYS A 71 -15.59 -14.04 -25.92
CA CYS A 71 -14.41 -14.36 -25.14
C CYS A 71 -14.25 -13.49 -23.91
N GLN A 72 -14.53 -12.20 -24.05
CA GLN A 72 -14.49 -11.22 -22.95
C GLN A 72 -15.52 -11.56 -21.88
N GLN A 73 -16.77 -11.84 -22.29
CA GLN A 73 -17.82 -12.20 -21.37
C GLN A 73 -17.52 -13.49 -20.62
N PHE A 74 -17.04 -14.52 -21.33
CA PHE A 74 -16.64 -15.78 -20.70
C PHE A 74 -15.54 -15.59 -19.65
N MET A 75 -14.53 -14.76 -19.95
CA MET A 75 -13.47 -14.42 -19.01
C MET A 75 -14.03 -13.70 -17.79
N LEU A 76 -14.89 -12.69 -18.00
CA LEU A 76 -15.49 -11.91 -16.91
C LEU A 76 -16.45 -12.74 -16.05
N ASP A 77 -17.25 -13.62 -16.63
CA ASP A 77 -18.14 -14.53 -15.90
C ASP A 77 -17.34 -15.50 -15.04
N THR A 78 -16.25 -16.04 -15.59
CA THR A 78 -15.34 -16.92 -14.84
C THR A 78 -14.73 -16.20 -13.64
N LEU A 79 -14.24 -14.97 -13.83
CA LEU A 79 -13.67 -14.15 -12.75
C LEU A 79 -14.74 -13.78 -11.71
N SER A 80 -15.93 -13.40 -12.17
CA SER A 80 -17.05 -13.02 -11.30
C SER A 80 -17.56 -14.18 -10.44
N SER A 81 -17.52 -15.42 -10.96
CA SER A 81 -17.88 -16.63 -10.19
C SER A 81 -16.98 -16.86 -8.96
N GLU A 82 -15.79 -16.25 -8.97
CA GLU A 82 -14.82 -16.25 -7.88
C GLU A 82 -14.74 -14.90 -7.14
N ASP A 83 -15.78 -14.06 -7.22
CA ASP A 83 -15.86 -12.72 -6.61
C ASP A 83 -14.84 -11.71 -7.15
N VAL A 84 -14.23 -11.96 -8.32
CA VAL A 84 -13.31 -11.04 -8.99
C VAL A 84 -14.07 -10.23 -10.03
N THR A 85 -14.33 -8.95 -9.73
CA THR A 85 -15.03 -8.02 -10.62
C THR A 85 -14.19 -6.78 -10.86
N PHE A 86 -14.26 -6.23 -12.07
CA PHE A 86 -13.62 -4.97 -12.41
C PHE A 86 -14.55 -3.78 -12.13
N LYS A 87 -13.98 -2.70 -11.61
CA LYS A 87 -14.68 -1.43 -11.42
C LYS A 87 -14.96 -0.75 -12.75
N GLU A 88 -13.98 -0.78 -13.65
CA GLU A 88 -14.06 -0.25 -15.01
C GLU A 88 -13.24 -1.11 -15.97
N ILE A 89 -13.65 -1.10 -17.24
CA ILE A 89 -12.97 -1.82 -18.33
C ILE A 89 -12.77 -0.86 -19.49
N PHE A 90 -11.50 -0.60 -19.83
CA PHE A 90 -11.10 0.30 -20.89
C PHE A 90 -10.43 -0.47 -22.02
N ILE A 91 -11.00 -0.39 -23.22
CA ILE A 91 -10.50 -1.11 -24.39
C ILE A 91 -10.25 -0.10 -25.52
N CYS A 92 -9.06 -0.15 -26.08
CA CYS A 92 -8.72 0.59 -27.30
C CYS A 92 -8.75 -0.38 -28.50
N ALA A 93 -9.60 -0.11 -29.47
CA ALA A 93 -9.74 -0.90 -30.69
C ALA A 93 -8.80 -0.50 -31.83
N HIS A 94 -8.03 0.58 -31.67
CA HIS A 94 -7.26 1.21 -32.73
C HIS A 94 -5.90 0.55 -32.93
N PHE A 95 -5.45 0.51 -34.18
CA PHE A 95 -4.08 0.17 -34.53
C PHE A 95 -3.13 1.32 -34.13
N GLU A 96 -1.84 1.02 -34.04
CA GLU A 96 -0.81 2.01 -33.73
C GLU A 96 -0.78 3.18 -34.75
N ASN A 97 -1.04 2.87 -36.02
CA ASN A 97 -1.04 3.88 -37.10
C ASN A 97 -2.22 4.84 -37.07
N ASP A 98 -3.29 4.53 -36.33
CA ASP A 98 -4.48 5.40 -36.23
C ASP A 98 -4.23 6.64 -35.38
N LYS A 99 -3.10 6.69 -34.65
CA LYS A 99 -2.65 7.81 -33.82
C LYS A 99 -3.71 8.32 -32.83
N CYS A 100 -4.62 7.46 -32.40
CA CYS A 100 -5.65 7.80 -31.41
C CYS A 100 -5.00 8.23 -30.07
N ASP A 101 -5.77 8.83 -29.17
CA ASP A 101 -5.30 9.21 -27.83
C ASP A 101 -5.58 8.12 -26.76
N CYS A 102 -6.28 7.05 -27.14
CA CYS A 102 -6.72 5.98 -26.23
C CYS A 102 -5.76 4.80 -26.11
N ARG A 103 -4.96 4.49 -27.17
CA ARG A 103 -4.06 3.35 -27.18
C ARG A 103 -2.89 3.52 -26.19
N LYS A 104 -2.69 2.53 -25.29
CA LYS A 104 -1.50 2.49 -24.42
C LYS A 104 -0.21 2.63 -25.27
N PRO A 105 0.75 3.46 -24.86
CA PRO A 105 0.90 4.10 -23.56
C PRO A 105 0.23 5.49 -23.44
N LYS A 106 -0.70 5.86 -24.31
CA LYS A 106 -1.44 7.12 -24.14
C LYS A 106 -2.54 6.95 -23.08
N THR A 107 -2.94 8.05 -22.45
CA THR A 107 -3.78 8.09 -21.25
C THR A 107 -5.22 8.48 -21.53
N GLY A 108 -5.60 8.67 -22.79
CA GLY A 108 -6.92 9.19 -23.17
C GLY A 108 -8.09 8.38 -22.58
N LEU A 109 -8.01 7.03 -22.58
CA LEU A 109 -9.03 6.18 -21.97
C LEU A 109 -9.19 6.38 -20.45
N LEU A 110 -8.12 6.76 -19.78
CA LEU A 110 -8.09 6.86 -18.32
C LEU A 110 -8.33 8.28 -17.83
N SER A 111 -8.36 9.29 -18.71
CA SER A 111 -8.39 10.71 -18.32
C SER A 111 -9.57 11.05 -17.42
N GLU A 112 -10.75 10.57 -17.76
CA GLU A 112 -11.97 10.78 -16.98
C GLU A 112 -11.92 10.04 -15.64
N PHE A 113 -11.51 8.78 -15.65
CA PHE A 113 -11.36 7.95 -14.44
C PHE A 113 -10.37 8.58 -13.45
N LEU A 114 -9.20 9.02 -13.93
CA LEU A 114 -8.16 9.65 -13.11
C LEU A 114 -8.61 11.00 -12.53
N THR A 115 -9.47 11.74 -13.25
CA THR A 115 -9.99 13.03 -12.80
C THR A 115 -11.07 12.89 -11.73
N HIS A 116 -11.94 11.88 -11.86
CA HIS A 116 -13.09 11.71 -10.96
C HIS A 116 -12.79 10.85 -9.73
N ASN A 117 -11.68 10.13 -9.71
CA ASN A 117 -11.32 9.27 -8.61
C ASN A 117 -10.08 9.79 -7.88
N ASN A 118 -10.16 9.85 -6.56
CA ASN A 118 -9.00 10.16 -5.72
C ASN A 118 -8.17 8.88 -5.54
N ILE A 119 -7.11 8.72 -6.34
CA ILE A 119 -6.29 7.52 -6.38
C ILE A 119 -5.11 7.65 -5.41
N ASP A 120 -4.87 6.61 -4.63
CA ASP A 120 -3.67 6.47 -3.81
C ASP A 120 -2.48 6.11 -4.72
N THR A 121 -1.72 7.11 -5.13
CA THR A 121 -0.58 6.91 -6.04
C THR A 121 0.56 6.10 -5.41
N SER A 122 0.61 6.00 -4.09
CA SER A 122 1.62 5.22 -3.38
C SER A 122 1.28 3.73 -3.30
N ARG A 123 0.00 3.37 -3.52
CA ARG A 123 -0.54 2.02 -3.40
C ARG A 123 -1.38 1.61 -4.61
N SER A 124 -1.13 2.19 -5.76
CA SER A 124 -1.78 1.82 -7.01
C SER A 124 -0.72 1.45 -8.03
N TYR A 125 -1.03 0.49 -8.89
CA TYR A 125 -0.05 -0.10 -9.80
C TYR A 125 -0.64 -0.28 -11.19
N VAL A 126 0.22 -0.29 -12.21
CA VAL A 126 -0.10 -0.78 -13.54
C VAL A 126 0.61 -2.13 -13.72
N ILE A 127 -0.13 -3.16 -14.09
CA ILE A 127 0.37 -4.52 -14.27
C ILE A 127 0.14 -4.91 -15.72
N GLY A 128 1.20 -5.30 -16.43
CA GLY A 128 1.12 -5.75 -17.80
C GLY A 128 2.40 -6.44 -18.26
N ASP A 129 2.33 -7.13 -19.40
CA ASP A 129 3.45 -7.90 -19.96
C ASP A 129 4.33 -7.07 -20.91
N ARG A 130 3.82 -5.90 -21.37
CA ARG A 130 4.47 -5.07 -22.39
C ARG A 130 5.08 -3.80 -21.84
N ASP A 131 6.07 -3.27 -22.56
CA ASP A 131 6.70 -1.99 -22.21
C ASP A 131 5.71 -0.82 -22.32
N THR A 132 4.65 -0.93 -23.15
CA THR A 132 3.58 0.05 -23.23
C THR A 132 2.80 0.22 -21.94
N ASP A 133 2.68 -0.84 -21.13
CA ASP A 133 2.03 -0.80 -19.80
C ASP A 133 2.91 -0.05 -18.81
N LEU A 134 4.22 -0.32 -18.81
CA LEU A 134 5.17 0.40 -17.96
C LEU A 134 5.28 1.88 -18.32
N GLN A 135 5.21 2.20 -19.62
CA GLN A 135 5.18 3.59 -20.08
C GLN A 135 3.86 4.29 -19.69
N LEU A 136 2.72 3.56 -19.72
CA LEU A 136 1.45 4.07 -19.19
C LEU A 136 1.59 4.41 -17.71
N ALA A 137 2.15 3.47 -16.92
CA ALA A 137 2.40 3.67 -15.49
C ALA A 137 3.18 4.97 -15.22
N GLN A 138 4.27 5.18 -15.94
CA GLN A 138 5.09 6.41 -15.84
C GLN A 138 4.26 7.67 -16.12
N LYS A 139 3.42 7.65 -17.17
CA LYS A 139 2.62 8.83 -17.57
C LYS A 139 1.53 9.19 -16.56
N ILE A 140 1.02 8.21 -15.82
CA ILE A 140 0.02 8.45 -14.76
C ILE A 140 0.64 8.50 -13.36
N ASN A 141 1.98 8.58 -13.27
CA ASN A 141 2.75 8.63 -12.02
C ASN A 141 2.44 7.48 -11.05
N LEU A 142 2.31 6.27 -11.58
CA LEU A 142 2.16 5.05 -10.80
C LEU A 142 3.34 4.11 -11.03
N PRO A 143 3.69 3.25 -10.05
CA PRO A 143 4.62 2.16 -10.27
C PRO A 143 4.04 1.15 -11.28
N GLY A 144 4.89 0.68 -12.20
CA GLY A 144 4.55 -0.36 -13.16
C GLY A 144 5.21 -1.69 -12.78
N ILE A 145 4.45 -2.77 -12.82
CA ILE A 145 4.92 -4.13 -12.56
C ILE A 145 4.82 -4.93 -13.86
N LYS A 146 5.96 -5.40 -14.35
CA LYS A 146 6.00 -6.24 -15.57
C LYS A 146 5.77 -7.69 -15.20
N ILE A 147 4.79 -8.33 -15.87
CA ILE A 147 4.53 -9.76 -15.72
C ILE A 147 5.17 -10.55 -16.86
N ASP A 148 5.68 -11.75 -16.55
CA ASP A 148 6.00 -12.78 -17.53
C ASP A 148 4.98 -13.92 -17.38
N PRO A 149 3.97 -14.02 -18.25
CA PRO A 149 2.91 -15.01 -18.12
C PRO A 149 3.41 -16.47 -18.23
N LYS A 150 4.63 -16.69 -18.74
CA LYS A 150 5.24 -18.03 -18.86
C LYS A 150 5.79 -18.55 -17.53
N LYS A 151 5.98 -17.67 -16.54
CA LYS A 151 6.38 -18.09 -15.20
C LYS A 151 5.16 -18.56 -14.42
N GLU A 152 5.21 -19.79 -13.92
CA GLU A 152 4.11 -20.40 -13.16
C GLU A 152 3.66 -19.58 -11.95
N ASN A 153 4.60 -18.92 -11.27
CA ASN A 153 4.34 -18.16 -10.05
C ASN A 153 4.29 -16.64 -10.26
N ALA A 154 4.17 -16.16 -11.51
CA ALA A 154 4.24 -14.73 -11.80
C ALA A 154 3.26 -13.89 -10.96
N TRP A 155 2.00 -14.29 -10.90
CA TRP A 155 0.99 -13.60 -10.11
C TRP A 155 1.22 -13.70 -8.59
N LEU A 156 1.78 -14.80 -8.10
CA LEU A 156 2.15 -14.93 -6.69
C LEU A 156 3.33 -14.00 -6.32
N GLU A 157 4.29 -13.84 -7.22
CA GLU A 157 5.40 -12.89 -7.05
C GLU A 157 4.89 -11.45 -7.02
N ILE A 158 3.98 -11.08 -7.97
CA ILE A 158 3.33 -9.76 -8.00
C ILE A 158 2.57 -9.49 -6.70
N LYS A 159 1.76 -10.45 -6.24
CA LYS A 159 1.07 -10.31 -4.95
C LYS A 159 2.05 -10.04 -3.82
N LYS A 160 3.11 -10.84 -3.74
CA LYS A 160 4.13 -10.68 -2.69
C LYS A 160 4.77 -9.30 -2.74
N GLU A 161 5.08 -8.79 -3.93
CA GLU A 161 5.65 -7.45 -4.13
C GLU A 161 4.67 -6.37 -3.67
N ILE A 162 3.42 -6.38 -4.16
CA ILE A 162 2.38 -5.41 -3.78
C ILE A 162 2.14 -5.43 -2.27
N MET A 163 1.98 -6.62 -1.68
CA MET A 163 1.71 -6.77 -0.25
C MET A 163 2.90 -6.32 0.62
N SER A 164 4.13 -6.50 0.13
CA SER A 164 5.32 -6.02 0.84
C SER A 164 5.41 -4.49 0.79
N LEU A 165 5.12 -3.88 -0.36
CA LEU A 165 5.10 -2.42 -0.51
C LEU A 165 3.95 -1.78 0.29
N ASP A 166 2.80 -2.44 0.39
CA ASP A 166 1.65 -1.97 1.19
C ASP A 166 1.95 -1.95 2.70
N LYS A 167 2.92 -2.74 3.15
CA LYS A 167 3.40 -2.77 4.55
C LYS A 167 4.45 -1.72 4.88
N LYS A 168 4.88 -0.94 3.91
CA LYS A 168 5.84 0.15 4.09
C LYS A 168 5.16 1.50 3.96
N SER A 169 5.50 2.42 4.84
CA SER A 169 4.99 3.79 4.78
C SER A 169 6.06 4.79 5.21
N SER A 170 6.09 5.93 4.55
CA SER A 170 6.90 7.08 4.93
C SER A 170 6.02 8.31 5.08
N VAL A 171 6.22 9.06 6.15
CA VAL A 171 5.51 10.30 6.46
C VAL A 171 6.52 11.41 6.66
N ASN A 172 6.34 12.49 5.93
CA ASN A 172 7.11 13.71 6.08
C ASN A 172 6.23 14.79 6.71
N ARG A 173 6.76 15.49 7.71
CA ARG A 173 6.12 16.63 8.35
C ARG A 173 7.14 17.75 8.48
N LYS A 174 6.74 18.96 8.10
CA LYS A 174 7.53 20.16 8.27
C LYS A 174 6.65 21.23 8.87
N THR A 175 7.10 21.77 9.99
CA THR A 175 6.52 22.92 10.67
C THR A 175 7.55 24.05 10.72
N ASN A 176 7.33 25.08 11.52
CA ASN A 176 8.36 26.09 11.79
C ASN A 176 9.39 25.59 12.80
N GLU A 177 8.99 24.62 13.64
CA GLU A 177 9.74 24.11 14.78
C GLU A 177 10.50 22.82 14.45
N THR A 178 9.95 22.00 13.52
CA THR A 178 10.51 20.68 13.22
C THR A 178 10.47 20.34 11.72
N GLU A 179 11.44 19.53 11.27
CA GLU A 179 11.40 18.82 9.99
C GLU A 179 11.67 17.33 10.23
N ILE A 180 10.66 16.49 9.95
CA ILE A 180 10.68 15.08 10.34
C ILE A 180 10.32 14.19 9.16
N THR A 181 11.07 13.09 9.03
CA THR A 181 10.72 11.95 8.18
C THR A 181 10.69 10.70 9.04
N SER A 182 9.52 10.06 9.13
CA SER A 182 9.35 8.76 9.78
C SER A 182 8.98 7.71 8.74
N THR A 183 9.77 6.64 8.63
CA THR A 183 9.53 5.50 7.76
C THR A 183 9.37 4.24 8.59
N VAL A 184 8.31 3.48 8.31
CA VAL A 184 7.99 2.20 8.96
C VAL A 184 7.86 1.13 7.89
N ASP A 185 8.43 -0.06 8.13
CA ASP A 185 8.24 -1.24 7.29
C ASP A 185 7.94 -2.45 8.17
N LEU A 186 6.74 -3.01 7.99
CA LEU A 186 6.24 -4.17 8.75
C LEU A 186 6.62 -5.50 8.09
N SER A 187 7.29 -5.49 6.93
CA SER A 187 7.56 -6.70 6.13
C SER A 187 8.85 -7.42 6.46
N SER A 188 9.75 -6.77 7.24
CA SER A 188 10.81 -7.42 7.89
C SER A 188 12.23 -7.33 7.59
N ASP A 189 13.00 -6.77 7.00
CA ASP A 189 14.46 -6.69 7.24
C ASP A 189 14.74 -5.57 8.24
N GLN A 190 14.77 -5.93 9.50
CA GLN A 190 14.81 -4.98 10.62
C GLN A 190 15.92 -3.93 10.46
N ARG A 191 15.57 -2.76 9.94
CA ARG A 191 16.41 -1.58 9.87
C ARG A 191 15.97 -0.60 10.94
N ILE A 192 16.94 -0.16 11.75
CA ILE A 192 16.70 0.79 12.83
C ILE A 192 17.71 1.92 12.64
N ASP A 193 17.24 3.13 12.30
CA ASP A 193 18.05 4.35 12.21
C ASP A 193 17.23 5.52 12.74
N ILE A 194 17.42 5.84 14.03
CA ILE A 194 16.60 6.82 14.74
C ILE A 194 17.49 7.96 15.23
N LYS A 195 17.13 9.17 14.85
CA LYS A 195 17.87 10.39 15.15
C LYS A 195 16.88 11.52 15.41
N THR A 196 16.49 11.70 16.67
CA THR A 196 15.63 12.82 17.11
C THR A 196 16.43 13.94 17.77
N GLY A 197 17.68 13.66 18.14
CA GLY A 197 18.52 14.58 18.90
C GLY A 197 18.36 14.45 20.42
N ILE A 198 17.42 13.61 20.92
CA ILE A 198 17.19 13.35 22.34
C ILE A 198 17.61 11.90 22.63
N GLY A 199 18.80 11.70 23.20
CA GLY A 199 19.43 10.40 23.29
C GLY A 199 18.60 9.31 23.99
N PHE A 200 17.89 9.63 25.08
CA PHE A 200 17.03 8.65 25.74
C PHE A 200 15.78 8.32 24.89
N TYR A 201 15.25 9.31 24.19
CA TYR A 201 14.11 9.11 23.29
C TYR A 201 14.49 8.22 22.10
N ASP A 202 15.64 8.49 21.48
CA ASP A 202 16.21 7.64 20.42
C ASP A 202 16.31 6.19 20.89
N HIS A 203 16.92 5.98 22.08
CA HIS A 203 17.07 4.65 22.67
C HIS A 203 15.73 3.93 22.87
N MET A 204 14.70 4.61 23.37
CA MET A 204 13.37 4.01 23.59
C MET A 204 12.69 3.63 22.28
N LEU A 205 12.78 4.47 21.26
CA LEU A 205 12.25 4.19 19.93
C LEU A 205 13.01 3.04 19.25
N GLU A 206 14.33 2.93 19.44
CA GLU A 206 15.14 1.78 19.00
C GLU A 206 14.71 0.49 19.69
N GLN A 207 14.43 0.52 20.99
CA GLN A 207 13.91 -0.65 21.72
C GLN A 207 12.53 -1.05 21.19
N PHE A 208 11.64 -0.08 20.93
CA PHE A 208 10.36 -0.34 20.31
C PHE A 208 10.53 -1.06 18.96
N ALA A 209 11.35 -0.51 18.06
CA ALA A 209 11.61 -1.10 16.75
C ALA A 209 12.20 -2.52 16.87
N LYS A 210 13.23 -2.68 17.74
CA LYS A 210 13.92 -3.96 17.96
C LYS A 210 13.00 -5.05 18.46
N HIS A 211 12.19 -4.75 19.48
CA HIS A 211 11.35 -5.76 20.13
C HIS A 211 10.03 -6.03 19.39
N SER A 212 9.54 -5.09 18.60
CA SER A 212 8.40 -5.31 17.71
C SER A 212 8.76 -6.05 16.42
N GLY A 213 10.05 -6.16 16.07
CA GLY A 213 10.51 -6.82 14.85
C GLY A 213 10.25 -6.03 13.56
N ILE A 214 9.91 -4.74 13.67
CA ILE A 214 9.64 -3.86 12.52
C ILE A 214 10.84 -2.96 12.22
N SER A 215 10.94 -2.51 10.96
CA SER A 215 11.91 -1.48 10.60
C SER A 215 11.35 -0.10 10.93
N VAL A 216 12.16 0.73 11.58
CA VAL A 216 11.82 2.12 11.87
C VAL A 216 13.03 3.01 11.56
N GLU A 217 12.82 3.97 10.66
CA GLU A 217 13.80 5.00 10.36
C GLU A 217 13.16 6.37 10.68
N ILE A 218 13.78 7.15 11.58
CA ILE A 218 13.32 8.48 11.97
C ILE A 218 14.48 9.46 11.85
N LYS A 219 14.27 10.51 11.07
CA LYS A 219 15.15 11.67 10.99
C LYS A 219 14.36 12.89 11.41
N CYS A 220 14.85 13.59 12.43
CA CYS A 220 14.21 14.77 12.95
C CYS A 220 15.26 15.88 13.14
N GLU A 221 14.95 17.06 12.63
CA GLU A 221 15.61 18.32 12.95
C GLU A 221 14.59 19.19 13.69
N GLY A 222 14.74 19.32 15.02
CA GLY A 222 13.82 20.07 15.87
C GLY A 222 14.52 21.22 16.59
N ASP A 223 13.73 22.12 17.13
CA ASP A 223 14.14 23.32 17.86
C ASP A 223 14.54 23.03 19.33
N LEU A 224 15.33 21.97 19.54
CA LEU A 224 15.78 21.50 20.88
C LEU A 224 16.47 22.57 21.74
N HIS A 225 16.84 23.71 21.14
CA HIS A 225 17.34 24.87 21.87
C HIS A 225 16.23 25.62 22.61
N ILE A 226 14.96 25.35 22.30
CA ILE A 226 13.78 25.87 23.00
C ILE A 226 13.36 24.86 24.08
N ASP A 227 12.89 23.68 23.65
CA ASP A 227 12.59 22.52 24.50
C ASP A 227 12.41 21.24 23.67
N GLU A 228 12.06 20.12 24.31
CA GLU A 228 11.88 18.83 23.68
C GLU A 228 10.44 18.58 23.18
N HIS A 229 9.48 19.41 23.54
CA HIS A 229 8.05 19.18 23.34
C HIS A 229 7.70 18.98 21.87
N HIS A 230 8.04 19.95 21.01
CA HIS A 230 7.71 19.89 19.58
C HIS A 230 8.33 18.67 18.91
N THR A 231 9.57 18.33 19.24
CA THR A 231 10.26 17.15 18.71
C THR A 231 9.54 15.86 19.11
N VAL A 232 9.18 15.68 20.37
CA VAL A 232 8.52 14.47 20.86
C VAL A 232 7.11 14.33 20.26
N GLU A 233 6.34 15.42 20.24
CA GLU A 233 4.98 15.41 19.68
C GLU A 233 4.99 15.11 18.17
N ASP A 234 5.80 15.82 17.38
CA ASP A 234 5.81 15.69 15.94
C ASP A 234 6.40 14.35 15.46
N VAL A 235 7.35 13.77 16.20
CA VAL A 235 7.80 12.39 15.99
C VAL A 235 6.67 11.40 16.27
N ALA A 236 5.92 11.59 17.36
CA ALA A 236 4.77 10.73 17.67
C ALA A 236 3.67 10.82 16.61
N ILE A 237 3.38 12.01 16.07
CA ILE A 237 2.46 12.24 14.96
C ILE A 237 2.91 11.45 13.73
N THR A 238 4.15 11.67 13.29
CA THR A 238 4.66 11.07 12.04
C THR A 238 4.81 9.55 12.15
N LEU A 239 5.26 9.05 13.29
CA LEU A 239 5.37 7.61 13.55
C LEU A 239 3.98 6.95 13.63
N GLY A 240 3.04 7.57 14.34
CA GLY A 240 1.65 7.10 14.45
C GLY A 240 0.96 7.03 13.08
N ASP A 241 1.12 8.07 12.26
CA ASP A 241 0.59 8.10 10.89
C ASP A 241 1.27 7.06 9.99
N ALA A 242 2.59 6.89 10.09
CA ALA A 242 3.33 5.89 9.30
C ALA A 242 2.88 4.47 9.67
N LEU A 243 2.77 4.16 10.97
CA LEU A 243 2.24 2.88 11.46
C LEU A 243 0.80 2.65 10.98
N SER A 244 -0.07 3.66 11.10
CA SER A 244 -1.48 3.57 10.67
C SER A 244 -1.61 3.25 9.18
N ARG A 245 -0.77 3.88 8.35
CA ARG A 245 -0.74 3.62 6.90
C ARG A 245 -0.16 2.25 6.58
N ALA A 246 0.93 1.84 7.22
CA ALA A 246 1.57 0.54 7.00
C ALA A 246 0.67 -0.63 7.46
N LEU A 247 -0.15 -0.45 8.49
CA LEU A 247 -1.14 -1.43 8.94
C LEU A 247 -2.36 -1.57 8.01
N SER A 248 -2.60 -0.58 7.14
CA SER A 248 -3.64 -0.60 6.12
C SER A 248 -5.02 -1.06 6.64
N THR A 249 -5.59 -2.11 6.06
CA THR A 249 -6.90 -2.69 6.45
C THR A 249 -6.87 -3.40 7.81
N LYS A 250 -5.68 -3.65 8.34
CA LYS A 250 -5.47 -4.44 9.56
C LYS A 250 -5.94 -5.90 9.44
N ALA A 251 -6.12 -6.39 8.21
CA ALA A 251 -6.45 -7.79 7.96
C ALA A 251 -5.26 -8.69 8.29
N GLY A 252 -5.53 -9.87 8.86
CA GLY A 252 -4.50 -10.87 9.14
C GLY A 252 -3.53 -10.53 10.27
N ILE A 253 -3.80 -9.50 11.08
CA ILE A 253 -3.00 -9.15 12.27
C ILE A 253 -3.75 -9.46 13.55
N GLU A 254 -2.99 -9.76 14.60
CA GLU A 254 -3.51 -9.81 15.97
C GLU A 254 -3.64 -8.37 16.51
N ARG A 255 -4.80 -8.04 17.11
CA ARG A 255 -5.14 -6.66 17.46
C ARG A 255 -4.79 -6.28 18.88
N TYR A 256 -4.53 -7.26 19.75
CA TYR A 256 -4.48 -7.08 21.18
C TYR A 256 -3.07 -7.33 21.72
N GLY A 257 -2.72 -6.62 22.75
CA GLY A 257 -1.36 -6.62 23.29
C GLY A 257 -1.23 -7.10 24.73
N PHE A 258 -0.15 -6.77 25.40
CA PHE A 258 0.65 -7.64 26.25
C PHE A 258 0.85 -7.12 27.67
N THR A 259 1.23 -8.03 28.56
CA THR A 259 1.89 -7.74 29.84
C THR A 259 3.29 -8.31 29.81
N LEU A 260 4.30 -7.50 30.06
CA LEU A 260 5.71 -7.88 30.01
C LEU A 260 6.43 -7.51 31.32
N PRO A 261 7.20 -8.44 31.91
CA PRO A 261 8.18 -8.10 32.94
C PRO A 261 9.54 -7.79 32.30
N MET A 262 10.30 -6.90 32.91
CA MET A 262 11.71 -6.68 32.65
C MET A 262 12.40 -6.46 33.98
N ASP A 263 13.23 -7.41 34.39
CA ASP A 263 13.86 -7.49 35.70
C ASP A 263 12.80 -7.39 36.84
N ASP A 264 12.89 -6.36 37.67
CA ASP A 264 11.98 -6.08 38.76
C ASP A 264 10.78 -5.18 38.36
N ALA A 265 10.74 -4.71 37.11
CA ALA A 265 9.65 -3.89 36.58
C ALA A 265 8.63 -4.74 35.82
N LYS A 266 7.37 -4.35 35.91
CA LYS A 266 6.26 -4.94 35.14
C LYS A 266 5.45 -3.83 34.50
N CYS A 267 5.19 -3.95 33.20
CA CYS A 267 4.31 -3.08 32.47
C CYS A 267 3.20 -3.88 31.79
N SER A 268 1.97 -3.42 31.91
CA SER A 268 0.83 -3.98 31.19
C SER A 268 0.40 -2.98 30.11
N VAL A 269 0.40 -3.41 28.86
CA VAL A 269 -0.09 -2.62 27.72
C VAL A 269 -1.22 -3.37 27.06
N ALA A 270 -2.43 -2.81 27.08
CA ALA A 270 -3.54 -3.31 26.31
C ALA A 270 -3.78 -2.36 25.14
N ILE A 271 -3.69 -2.87 23.91
CA ILE A 271 -3.89 -2.12 22.69
C ILE A 271 -5.01 -2.74 21.86
N ASP A 272 -5.92 -1.93 21.32
CA ASP A 272 -6.87 -2.34 20.30
C ASP A 272 -6.78 -1.39 19.09
N LEU A 273 -6.39 -1.94 17.95
CA LEU A 273 -6.27 -1.23 16.68
C LEU A 273 -7.64 -1.01 16.01
N SER A 274 -8.63 -0.59 16.81
CA SER A 274 -10.06 -0.48 16.44
C SER A 274 -10.38 0.64 15.43
N GLY A 275 -9.44 1.54 15.17
CA GLY A 275 -9.69 2.77 14.39
C GLY A 275 -10.32 3.91 15.20
N ARG A 276 -10.54 3.73 16.50
CA ARG A 276 -11.08 4.72 17.43
C ARG A 276 -10.04 5.04 18.49
N PRO A 277 -9.48 6.25 18.51
CA PRO A 277 -8.44 6.60 19.48
C PRO A 277 -9.00 6.69 20.90
N PHE A 278 -8.27 6.12 21.83
CA PHE A 278 -8.46 6.31 23.26
C PHE A 278 -7.14 6.05 23.96
N PHE A 279 -6.84 6.82 25.00
CA PHE A 279 -5.63 6.64 25.77
C PHE A 279 -5.92 6.69 27.27
N LYS A 280 -5.35 5.74 28.00
CA LYS A 280 -5.33 5.74 29.47
C LYS A 280 -3.95 5.32 29.94
N PHE A 281 -3.38 6.13 30.83
CA PHE A 281 -2.15 5.83 31.55
C PHE A 281 -2.46 5.75 33.06
N ASP A 282 -1.99 4.70 33.69
CA ASP A 282 -2.14 4.45 35.12
C ASP A 282 -0.76 4.15 35.71
N GLY A 283 -0.07 5.20 36.13
CA GLY A 283 1.26 5.15 36.69
C GLY A 283 1.75 6.54 37.07
N GLU A 284 2.82 6.57 37.85
CA GLU A 284 3.46 7.83 38.30
C GLU A 284 4.96 7.76 38.07
N PHE A 285 5.52 8.84 37.55
CA PHE A 285 6.96 9.02 37.47
C PHE A 285 7.47 9.74 38.71
N THR A 286 8.49 9.17 39.35
CA THR A 286 9.12 9.80 40.55
C THR A 286 10.24 10.78 40.20
N ARG A 287 10.61 10.86 38.93
CA ARG A 287 11.63 11.78 38.39
C ARG A 287 10.99 12.75 37.41
N GLU A 288 11.42 14.00 37.42
CA GLU A 288 10.97 14.98 36.43
C GLU A 288 11.49 14.72 35.03
N SER A 289 12.69 14.11 34.90
CA SER A 289 13.28 13.78 33.62
C SER A 289 14.15 12.51 33.69
N ILE A 290 14.31 11.85 32.54
CA ILE A 290 15.15 10.67 32.35
C ILE A 290 15.98 10.90 31.09
N GLY A 291 17.33 10.93 31.22
CA GLY A 291 18.24 11.11 30.08
C GLY A 291 17.95 12.36 29.24
N GLY A 292 17.53 13.45 29.89
CA GLY A 292 17.17 14.70 29.21
C GLY A 292 15.75 14.75 28.64
N LEU A 293 14.97 13.67 28.76
CA LEU A 293 13.56 13.64 28.35
C LEU A 293 12.65 13.90 29.56
N PRO A 294 11.83 14.98 29.58
CA PRO A 294 10.82 15.21 30.60
C PRO A 294 9.80 14.05 30.65
N THR A 295 9.48 13.55 31.84
CA THR A 295 8.62 12.37 32.00
C THR A 295 7.17 12.63 31.60
N GLU A 296 6.70 13.86 31.68
CA GLU A 296 5.39 14.27 31.17
C GLU A 296 5.27 14.04 29.64
N LEU A 297 6.36 14.19 28.89
CA LEU A 297 6.37 13.98 27.44
C LEU A 297 6.27 12.49 27.08
N ILE A 298 6.59 11.58 27.99
CA ILE A 298 6.37 10.13 27.77
C ILE A 298 4.86 9.86 27.69
N ILE A 299 4.09 10.45 28.60
CA ILE A 299 2.63 10.32 28.60
C ILE A 299 2.05 10.97 27.34
N HIS A 300 2.54 12.16 27.00
CA HIS A 300 2.12 12.90 25.81
C HIS A 300 2.43 12.14 24.52
N PHE A 301 3.59 11.51 24.42
CA PHE A 301 3.96 10.64 23.29
C PHE A 301 2.93 9.53 23.05
N PHE A 302 2.59 8.76 24.09
CA PHE A 302 1.62 7.66 23.93
C PHE A 302 0.21 8.17 23.65
N TYR A 303 -0.18 9.29 24.22
CA TYR A 303 -1.43 9.95 23.86
C TYR A 303 -1.45 10.29 22.37
N THR A 304 -0.43 10.97 21.86
CA THR A 304 -0.32 11.39 20.46
C THR A 304 -0.26 10.17 19.51
N ILE A 305 0.51 9.13 19.85
CA ILE A 305 0.50 7.86 19.12
C ILE A 305 -0.91 7.27 19.04
N SER A 306 -1.67 7.25 20.15
CA SER A 306 -3.02 6.71 20.15
C SER A 306 -3.94 7.44 19.17
N GLN A 307 -3.81 8.76 19.06
CA GLN A 307 -4.61 9.60 18.14
C GLN A 307 -4.29 9.30 16.67
N HIS A 308 -3.01 9.25 16.32
CA HIS A 308 -2.54 9.12 14.93
C HIS A 308 -2.57 7.67 14.43
N LEU A 309 -2.23 6.71 15.27
CA LEU A 309 -2.41 5.28 15.00
C LEU A 309 -3.90 4.87 14.98
N LYS A 310 -4.78 5.72 15.55
CA LYS A 310 -6.21 5.43 15.75
C LYS A 310 -6.40 4.14 16.53
N ALA A 311 -5.72 4.07 17.66
CA ALA A 311 -5.71 2.91 18.56
C ALA A 311 -6.24 3.27 19.93
N ASN A 312 -6.84 2.28 20.57
CA ASN A 312 -7.19 2.32 21.98
C ASN A 312 -6.00 1.76 22.76
N ILE A 313 -5.38 2.56 23.62
CA ILE A 313 -4.15 2.19 24.35
C ILE A 313 -4.35 2.41 25.85
N HIS A 314 -4.15 1.35 26.64
CA HIS A 314 -4.10 1.39 28.08
C HIS A 314 -2.73 0.94 28.56
N ILE A 315 -2.10 1.72 29.45
CA ILE A 315 -0.78 1.43 30.01
C ILE A 315 -0.89 1.49 31.54
N SER A 316 -0.37 0.48 32.22
CA SER A 316 -0.27 0.45 33.68
C SER A 316 0.97 -0.32 34.17
#